data_8bb5baa458e4df04be0c1a720e2ab543
#
_entry.id   8bb5baa458e4df04be0c1a720e2ab543
#
_cell.length_a   1.000
_cell.length_b   1.000
_cell.length_c   1.000
_cell.angle_alpha   90.00
_cell.angle_beta   90.00
_cell.angle_gamma   90.00
#
_symmetry.space_group_name_H-M   'P 1'
#
loop_
_entity.id
_entity.type
_entity.pdbx_description
1 polymer ?
#
loop_
_entity_poly.entity_id
_entity_poly.type
_entity_poly.pdbx_seq_one_letter_code
_entity_poly.pdbx_strand_id
1 'polypeptide(L)'
;VPAALNVEKIYLMEFPAVRTASISGVTKPQASAAFIDRVNQGSLIVNFIGHGADELLTHENIFNLSTDFDKVQNARRYALWIASTCEFAYWDQPQKQSFAEYLVSATGRGAIGMISSTRLVYSSENATLNYNIFNYLFSGYESSGKVARVGDALMLAKRGSSASQLNNEKFVLLGDPAMRLAAPRYRASVDTLSPGATLQALTHFTVKGSVVKEGASWQDFDGTLQLRVFDARKPRTYVSEGGSTVNYILPGNTIFRGTAVSGAGRFSAQFIVPKDISYGGSDGRISLYFWSPEGDGTGYMNNLMVDGSAMGLIDREGPMIKVHFGNPSFASGDFTTSNPLLHVQISDSLSGVNIAGDIGHQIIMTLDDGEGRNITEYFQYYKGSYTSGELQYLLAQLAPGRHTLSLKAWDNSNNSNIAEIEFVVVAESDLTLGNLLNYPNPMTDRTQFTFEVSRDAEVTLQLYTVAGRLVRRFPAMQAEVGFNIYPEVWDGTDAEGDPVANGVYLYRVHARSTGQEGAAGVDAVGKVIVAR
;
A
#
# COMPACT_ATOMS: atom_id res chain seq x y z
N VAL A 1 6.59 4.99 24.01
CA VAL A 1 5.91 5.70 22.91
C VAL A 1 4.57 6.20 23.45
N PRO A 2 4.15 7.44 23.16
CA PRO A 2 2.84 7.97 23.55
C PRO A 2 1.69 7.10 23.06
N ALA A 3 0.67 6.94 23.89
CA ALA A 3 -0.50 6.12 23.57
C ALA A 3 -1.28 6.63 22.33
N ALA A 4 -1.14 7.90 21.99
CA ALA A 4 -1.75 8.50 20.82
C ALA A 4 -1.11 8.08 19.49
N LEU A 5 0.09 7.50 19.51
CA LEU A 5 0.81 7.02 18.33
C LEU A 5 0.62 5.51 18.18
N ASN A 6 0.42 5.06 16.96
CA ASN A 6 0.34 3.63 16.68
C ASN A 6 1.74 3.02 16.59
N VAL A 7 1.91 1.84 17.19
CA VAL A 7 3.14 1.06 17.14
C VAL A 7 2.83 -0.25 16.41
N GLU A 8 3.42 -0.40 15.25
CA GLU A 8 3.40 -1.66 14.50
C GLU A 8 4.65 -2.47 14.84
N LYS A 9 4.49 -3.78 15.00
CA LYS A 9 5.55 -4.66 15.43
C LYS A 9 5.73 -5.80 14.43
N ILE A 10 6.96 -5.96 13.95
CA ILE A 10 7.37 -7.06 13.10
C ILE A 10 8.26 -7.97 13.94
N TYR A 11 7.69 -9.04 14.47
CA TYR A 11 8.42 -10.05 15.20
C TYR A 11 8.86 -11.16 14.26
N LEU A 12 10.17 -11.39 14.11
CA LEU A 12 10.70 -12.38 13.17
C LEU A 12 10.17 -13.80 13.43
N MET A 13 9.84 -14.12 14.67
CA MET A 13 9.31 -15.43 15.07
C MET A 13 7.90 -15.72 14.52
N GLU A 14 7.16 -14.72 14.07
CA GLU A 14 5.85 -14.88 13.44
C GLU A 14 5.95 -15.27 11.94
N PHE A 15 7.14 -15.22 11.36
CA PHE A 15 7.34 -15.50 9.94
C PHE A 15 8.05 -16.84 9.72
N PRO A 16 7.65 -17.61 8.71
CA PRO A 16 8.28 -18.89 8.40
C PRO A 16 9.75 -18.70 8.03
N ALA A 17 10.55 -19.66 8.43
CA ALA A 17 11.96 -19.72 8.10
C ALA A 17 12.15 -20.53 6.80
N VAL A 18 12.96 -20.00 5.88
CA VAL A 18 13.38 -20.70 4.65
C VAL A 18 14.85 -21.07 4.78
N ARG A 19 15.17 -22.35 4.64
CA ARG A 19 16.55 -22.83 4.65
C ARG A 19 17.27 -22.42 3.38
N THR A 20 18.47 -21.88 3.54
CA THR A 20 19.32 -21.41 2.43
C THR A 20 20.77 -21.85 2.65
N ALA A 21 21.60 -21.71 1.62
CA ALA A 21 23.03 -21.93 1.70
C ALA A 21 23.80 -20.71 2.30
N SER A 22 23.09 -19.72 2.85
CA SER A 22 23.71 -18.55 3.51
C SER A 22 24.44 -18.96 4.79
N ILE A 23 25.33 -18.08 5.28
CA ILE A 23 26.12 -18.31 6.51
C ILE A 23 25.22 -18.58 7.71
N SER A 24 24.04 -17.96 7.78
CA SER A 24 23.04 -18.20 8.84
C SER A 24 22.22 -19.48 8.62
N GLY A 25 22.28 -20.10 7.44
CA GLY A 25 21.49 -21.29 7.09
C GLY A 25 19.98 -21.04 6.94
N VAL A 26 19.50 -19.83 7.27
CA VAL A 26 18.07 -19.48 7.31
C VAL A 26 17.85 -18.05 6.85
N THR A 27 16.78 -17.84 6.09
CA THR A 27 16.26 -16.49 5.75
C THR A 27 14.77 -16.41 6.05
N LYS A 28 14.22 -15.20 6.12
CA LYS A 28 12.78 -14.94 6.33
C LYS A 28 12.24 -13.95 5.30
N PRO A 29 12.05 -14.37 4.04
CA PRO A 29 11.68 -13.49 2.94
C PRO A 29 10.37 -12.73 3.17
N GLN A 30 9.39 -13.37 3.80
CA GLN A 30 8.11 -12.72 4.12
C GLN A 30 8.26 -11.62 5.18
N ALA A 31 9.16 -11.77 6.16
CA ALA A 31 9.49 -10.72 7.12
C ALA A 31 10.19 -9.55 6.45
N SER A 32 11.14 -9.83 5.54
CA SER A 32 11.81 -8.81 4.72
C SER A 32 10.81 -8.01 3.89
N ALA A 33 9.91 -8.69 3.18
CA ALA A 33 8.87 -8.04 2.39
C ALA A 33 7.96 -7.15 3.26
N ALA A 34 7.47 -7.67 4.39
CA ALA A 34 6.64 -6.91 5.32
C ALA A 34 7.36 -5.68 5.88
N PHE A 35 8.64 -5.78 6.19
CA PHE A 35 9.46 -4.67 6.67
C PHE A 35 9.62 -3.59 5.60
N ILE A 36 10.00 -3.97 4.38
CA ILE A 36 10.17 -3.03 3.25
C ILE A 36 8.85 -2.37 2.89
N ASP A 37 7.74 -3.10 2.88
CA ASP A 37 6.41 -2.54 2.64
C ASP A 37 6.05 -1.47 3.68
N ARG A 38 6.38 -1.68 4.96
CA ARG A 38 6.16 -0.68 6.02
C ARG A 38 7.04 0.55 5.85
N VAL A 39 8.31 0.38 5.50
CA VAL A 39 9.21 1.50 5.17
C VAL A 39 8.64 2.30 3.99
N ASN A 40 8.14 1.64 2.97
CA ASN A 40 7.58 2.28 1.76
C ASN A 40 6.25 3.00 2.01
N GLN A 41 5.42 2.47 2.91
CA GLN A 41 4.19 3.16 3.35
C GLN A 41 4.48 4.42 4.17
N GLY A 42 5.66 4.50 4.79
CA GLY A 42 6.10 5.60 5.62
C GLY A 42 5.80 5.40 7.11
N SER A 43 6.70 5.87 7.93
CA SER A 43 6.61 5.85 9.40
C SER A 43 7.29 7.08 9.97
N LEU A 44 6.87 7.52 11.15
CA LEU A 44 7.55 8.59 11.86
C LEU A 44 8.95 8.14 12.33
N ILE A 45 9.00 6.91 12.87
CA ILE A 45 10.22 6.27 13.36
C ILE A 45 10.23 4.80 12.90
N VAL A 46 11.35 4.34 12.40
CA VAL A 46 11.69 2.91 12.25
C VAL A 46 12.65 2.56 13.38
N ASN A 47 12.25 1.64 14.26
CA ASN A 47 13.06 1.20 15.39
C ASN A 47 13.42 -0.27 15.26
N PHE A 48 14.70 -0.57 15.32
CA PHE A 48 15.22 -1.93 15.28
C PHE A 48 16.07 -2.23 16.52
N ILE A 49 15.87 -3.39 17.13
CA ILE A 49 16.69 -3.92 18.21
C ILE A 49 17.02 -5.38 17.88
N GLY A 50 18.30 -5.71 17.76
CA GLY A 50 18.73 -7.07 17.41
C GLY A 50 20.18 -7.10 16.93
N HIS A 51 20.53 -8.20 16.28
CA HIS A 51 21.84 -8.32 15.66
C HIS A 51 21.88 -7.59 14.31
N GLY A 52 23.04 -7.08 13.94
CA GLY A 52 23.29 -6.46 12.64
C GLY A 52 24.77 -6.27 12.38
N ALA A 53 25.07 -5.75 11.22
CA ALA A 53 26.41 -5.40 10.76
C ALA A 53 26.30 -4.15 9.86
N ASP A 54 27.40 -3.72 9.29
CA ASP A 54 27.48 -2.52 8.45
C ASP A 54 26.62 -2.57 7.16
N GLU A 55 26.22 -3.76 6.69
CA GLU A 55 25.41 -3.97 5.48
C GLU A 55 24.06 -4.64 5.70
N LEU A 56 23.74 -5.10 6.92
CA LEU A 56 22.53 -5.90 7.12
C LEU A 56 21.94 -5.77 8.52
N LEU A 57 20.63 -6.00 8.60
CA LEU A 57 19.90 -6.24 9.84
C LEU A 57 19.52 -7.72 9.91
N THR A 58 19.82 -8.33 11.04
CA THR A 58 19.67 -9.74 11.45
C THR A 58 20.50 -10.74 10.64
N HIS A 59 20.77 -11.87 11.26
CA HIS A 59 21.42 -13.00 10.59
C HIS A 59 20.55 -13.63 9.52
N GLU A 60 19.22 -13.51 9.65
CA GLU A 60 18.22 -13.97 8.69
C GLU A 60 18.07 -13.04 7.47
N ASN A 61 18.91 -11.99 7.38
CA ASN A 61 18.96 -11.03 6.27
C ASN A 61 17.59 -10.39 5.96
N ILE A 62 16.91 -9.86 6.98
CA ILE A 62 15.61 -9.21 6.75
C ILE A 62 15.71 -7.87 6.02
N PHE A 63 16.89 -7.23 6.07
CA PHE A 63 17.15 -6.01 5.34
C PHE A 63 18.65 -5.94 5.04
N ASN A 64 19.00 -6.06 3.78
CA ASN A 64 20.38 -6.15 3.30
C ASN A 64 20.64 -5.09 2.23
N LEU A 65 21.78 -4.41 2.30
CA LEU A 65 22.15 -3.34 1.38
C LEU A 65 22.13 -3.79 -0.08
N SER A 66 22.70 -4.96 -0.39
CA SER A 66 22.87 -5.41 -1.77
C SER A 66 21.58 -5.93 -2.43
N THR A 67 20.60 -6.39 -1.64
CA THR A 67 19.39 -7.05 -2.18
C THR A 67 18.10 -6.25 -1.94
N ASP A 68 18.08 -5.36 -0.96
CA ASP A 68 16.84 -4.75 -0.50
C ASP A 68 16.82 -3.22 -0.60
N PHE A 69 17.99 -2.57 -0.69
CA PHE A 69 18.04 -1.11 -0.77
C PHE A 69 17.29 -0.55 -1.98
N ASP A 70 17.37 -1.22 -3.13
CA ASP A 70 16.67 -0.78 -4.35
C ASP A 70 15.14 -0.97 -4.28
N LYS A 71 14.65 -1.78 -3.35
CA LYS A 71 13.22 -1.97 -3.06
C LYS A 71 12.64 -0.86 -2.20
N VAL A 72 13.49 0.01 -1.59
CA VAL A 72 13.03 1.15 -0.79
C VAL A 72 12.54 2.25 -1.73
N GLN A 73 11.25 2.56 -1.64
CA GLN A 73 10.52 3.52 -2.48
C GLN A 73 9.68 4.48 -1.63
N ASN A 74 10.30 5.05 -0.59
CA ASN A 74 9.63 5.89 0.40
C ASN A 74 9.85 7.39 0.19
N ALA A 75 9.98 7.86 -1.05
CA ALA A 75 10.13 9.27 -1.38
C ALA A 75 9.07 10.13 -0.66
N ARG A 76 9.51 11.24 -0.02
CA ARG A 76 8.68 12.14 0.80
C ARG A 76 8.06 11.52 2.06
N ARG A 77 8.40 10.26 2.41
CA ARG A 77 7.92 9.53 3.60
C ARG A 77 9.09 9.01 4.44
N TYR A 78 10.11 9.85 4.59
CA TYR A 78 11.33 9.48 5.30
C TYR A 78 11.12 9.40 6.81
N ALA A 79 11.53 8.29 7.41
CA ALA A 79 11.49 8.07 8.85
C ALA A 79 12.82 8.46 9.53
N LEU A 80 12.77 8.81 10.82
CA LEU A 80 13.95 8.68 11.67
C LEU A 80 14.18 7.20 11.95
N TRP A 81 15.38 6.70 11.69
CA TRP A 81 15.74 5.33 12.03
C TRP A 81 16.53 5.30 13.35
N ILE A 82 16.20 4.37 14.20
CA ILE A 82 16.90 4.06 15.45
C ILE A 82 17.25 2.58 15.39
N ALA A 83 18.49 2.24 15.06
CA ALA A 83 18.95 0.87 14.94
C ALA A 83 19.91 0.54 16.10
N SER A 84 19.37 -0.05 17.16
CA SER A 84 20.13 -0.48 18.33
C SER A 84 20.77 -1.85 18.08
N THR A 85 21.80 -1.85 17.26
CA THR A 85 22.55 -3.01 16.77
C THR A 85 24.02 -2.70 16.59
N CYS A 86 24.84 -3.71 16.31
CA CYS A 86 26.28 -3.54 16.08
C CYS A 86 26.57 -2.93 14.71
N GLU A 87 27.52 -2.00 14.62
CA GLU A 87 28.24 -1.55 13.43
C GLU A 87 27.39 -1.02 12.26
N PHE A 88 26.08 -0.92 12.39
CA PHE A 88 25.19 -0.50 11.29
C PHE A 88 25.48 0.92 10.77
N ALA A 89 26.04 1.80 11.63
CA ALA A 89 26.51 3.14 11.27
C ALA A 89 28.05 3.23 11.34
N TYR A 90 28.77 2.26 10.80
CA TYR A 90 30.24 2.24 10.76
C TYR A 90 30.77 3.21 9.69
N TRP A 91 30.60 4.51 9.91
CA TRP A 91 30.85 5.59 8.95
C TRP A 91 32.32 5.95 8.75
N ASP A 92 33.21 5.52 9.63
CA ASP A 92 34.64 5.85 9.60
C ASP A 92 35.52 4.80 8.91
N GLN A 93 34.92 4.06 7.94
CA GLN A 93 35.63 3.18 7.00
C GLN A 93 35.86 3.89 5.67
N PRO A 94 37.12 4.30 5.34
CA PRO A 94 37.37 5.07 4.10
C PRO A 94 37.07 4.31 2.80
N GLN A 95 37.06 2.97 2.84
CA GLN A 95 36.90 2.10 1.67
C GLN A 95 35.47 1.62 1.45
N LYS A 96 34.57 1.86 2.40
CA LYS A 96 33.24 1.27 2.38
C LYS A 96 32.23 2.18 3.08
N GLN A 97 31.09 2.41 2.47
CA GLN A 97 29.96 3.04 3.13
C GLN A 97 29.10 2.00 3.85
N SER A 98 28.68 2.29 5.07
CA SER A 98 27.71 1.50 5.81
C SER A 98 26.29 1.67 5.25
N PHE A 99 25.42 0.72 5.53
CA PHE A 99 24.02 0.83 5.10
C PHE A 99 23.30 2.06 5.69
N ALA A 100 23.66 2.45 6.91
CA ALA A 100 23.15 3.68 7.53
C ALA A 100 23.48 4.93 6.71
N GLU A 101 24.70 5.02 6.15
CA GLU A 101 25.10 6.13 5.29
C GLU A 101 24.33 6.13 3.97
N TYR A 102 24.16 4.95 3.34
CA TYR A 102 23.31 4.82 2.14
C TYR A 102 21.89 5.31 2.40
N LEU A 103 21.27 4.90 3.52
CA LEU A 103 19.90 5.30 3.87
C LEU A 103 19.75 6.81 4.06
N VAL A 104 20.77 7.49 4.63
CA VAL A 104 20.70 8.94 4.91
C VAL A 104 21.09 9.78 3.70
N SER A 105 21.98 9.28 2.82
CA SER A 105 22.50 10.04 1.67
C SER A 105 21.75 9.82 0.36
N ALA A 106 20.86 8.83 0.28
CA ALA A 106 20.18 8.48 -0.96
C ALA A 106 19.20 9.55 -1.41
N THR A 107 19.15 9.78 -2.72
CA THR A 107 18.15 10.68 -3.32
C THR A 107 16.83 9.94 -3.57
N GLY A 108 15.73 10.50 -3.11
CA GLY A 108 14.37 10.01 -3.36
C GLY A 108 13.96 8.76 -2.57
N ARG A 109 14.81 8.25 -1.67
CA ARG A 109 14.53 7.10 -0.79
C ARG A 109 15.41 7.13 0.46
N GLY A 110 15.08 6.33 1.47
CA GLY A 110 15.93 6.11 2.67
C GLY A 110 15.37 6.71 3.95
N ALA A 111 16.20 7.44 4.69
CA ALA A 111 15.92 7.95 6.03
C ALA A 111 16.15 9.46 6.12
N ILE A 112 15.41 10.16 7.01
CA ILE A 112 15.66 11.58 7.30
C ILE A 112 16.82 11.76 8.31
N GLY A 113 17.15 10.70 9.01
CA GLY A 113 18.27 10.63 9.96
C GLY A 113 18.37 9.22 10.55
N MET A 114 19.52 8.90 11.10
CA MET A 114 19.82 7.58 11.65
C MET A 114 20.54 7.72 13.00
N ILE A 115 20.03 7.03 14.02
CA ILE A 115 20.73 6.80 15.28
C ILE A 115 21.15 5.33 15.31
N SER A 116 22.44 5.03 15.29
CA SER A 116 22.94 3.67 15.42
C SER A 116 24.39 3.64 15.93
N SER A 117 24.94 2.45 16.13
CA SER A 117 26.29 2.29 16.63
C SER A 117 27.33 2.17 15.51
N THR A 118 28.54 2.64 15.82
CA THR A 118 29.71 2.57 14.93
C THR A 118 30.60 1.37 15.22
N ARG A 119 30.31 0.61 16.27
CA ARG A 119 31.14 -0.51 16.77
C ARG A 119 30.25 -1.58 17.39
N LEU A 120 30.86 -2.68 17.80
CA LEU A 120 30.22 -3.73 18.58
C LEU A 120 29.63 -3.16 19.88
N VAL A 121 28.38 -3.48 20.17
CA VAL A 121 27.61 -3.02 21.33
C VAL A 121 26.94 -4.19 22.05
N TYR A 122 26.41 -3.94 23.26
CA TYR A 122 25.83 -4.97 24.11
C TYR A 122 24.31 -4.81 24.20
N SER A 123 23.57 -5.95 24.15
CA SER A 123 22.11 -5.93 23.99
C SER A 123 21.35 -5.29 25.15
N SER A 124 21.76 -5.49 26.41
CA SER A 124 21.12 -4.90 27.59
C SER A 124 21.28 -3.38 27.63
N GLU A 125 22.47 -2.89 27.31
CA GLU A 125 22.80 -1.48 27.23
C GLU A 125 22.09 -0.81 26.05
N ASN A 126 22.02 -1.51 24.91
CA ASN A 126 21.28 -1.06 23.74
C ASN A 126 19.79 -0.88 24.06
N ALA A 127 19.16 -1.84 24.75
CA ALA A 127 17.77 -1.75 25.17
C ALA A 127 17.53 -0.55 26.11
N THR A 128 18.44 -0.32 27.05
CA THR A 128 18.37 0.82 27.99
C THR A 128 18.52 2.15 27.25
N LEU A 129 19.51 2.27 26.35
CA LEU A 129 19.72 3.50 25.58
C LEU A 129 18.52 3.77 24.66
N ASN A 130 18.01 2.75 23.98
CA ASN A 130 16.83 2.85 23.12
C ASN A 130 15.61 3.34 23.90
N TYR A 131 15.32 2.73 25.07
CA TYR A 131 14.25 3.17 25.95
C TYR A 131 14.39 4.64 26.35
N ASN A 132 15.60 5.07 26.73
CA ASN A 132 15.86 6.46 27.13
C ASN A 132 15.72 7.43 25.96
N ILE A 133 16.14 7.06 24.73
CA ILE A 133 15.93 7.90 23.53
C ILE A 133 14.43 8.19 23.35
N PHE A 134 13.57 7.18 23.42
CA PHE A 134 12.12 7.36 23.31
C PHE A 134 11.54 8.20 24.43
N ASN A 135 11.98 8.00 25.67
CA ASN A 135 11.53 8.78 26.82
C ASN A 135 11.85 10.26 26.65
N TYR A 136 13.07 10.61 26.29
CA TYR A 136 13.45 12.02 26.10
C TYR A 136 12.86 12.62 24.83
N LEU A 137 12.74 11.83 23.74
CA LEU A 137 12.15 12.31 22.50
C LEU A 137 10.70 12.75 22.69
N PHE A 138 9.93 12.00 23.48
CA PHE A 138 8.51 12.25 23.70
C PHE A 138 8.16 12.86 25.06
N SER A 139 9.15 13.30 25.86
CA SER A 139 8.94 13.80 27.25
C SER A 139 7.93 14.94 27.37
N GLY A 140 7.81 15.79 26.36
CA GLY A 140 6.85 16.91 26.36
C GLY A 140 5.64 16.71 25.44
N TYR A 141 5.51 15.56 24.78
CA TYR A 141 4.54 15.38 23.69
C TYR A 141 3.09 15.42 24.20
N GLU A 142 2.78 14.76 25.30
CA GLU A 142 1.41 14.70 25.83
C GLU A 142 0.90 16.08 26.26
N SER A 143 1.78 16.94 26.79
CA SER A 143 1.40 18.26 27.30
C SER A 143 1.44 19.36 26.23
N SER A 144 2.34 19.28 25.27
CA SER A 144 2.59 20.38 24.29
C SER A 144 2.33 20.01 22.84
N GLY A 145 2.12 18.74 22.53
CA GLY A 145 2.07 18.22 21.16
C GLY A 145 3.41 18.30 20.41
N LYS A 146 4.51 18.58 21.12
CA LYS A 146 5.83 18.75 20.51
C LYS A 146 6.80 17.67 20.98
N VAL A 147 7.51 17.06 20.04
CA VAL A 147 8.65 16.17 20.34
C VAL A 147 9.92 16.98 20.58
N ALA A 148 10.86 16.42 21.34
CA ALA A 148 12.18 17.03 21.55
C ALA A 148 12.98 17.05 20.24
N ARG A 149 14.06 17.84 20.18
CA ARG A 149 15.04 17.71 19.09
C ARG A 149 15.72 16.36 19.18
N VAL A 150 15.99 15.75 18.03
CA VAL A 150 16.58 14.41 17.95
C VAL A 150 17.95 14.36 18.66
N GLY A 151 18.79 15.39 18.44
CA GLY A 151 20.10 15.49 19.08
C GLY A 151 20.01 15.67 20.60
N ASP A 152 19.06 16.50 21.09
CA ASP A 152 18.84 16.69 22.52
C ASP A 152 18.41 15.38 23.20
N ALA A 153 17.47 14.65 22.56
CA ALA A 153 16.99 13.36 23.05
C ALA A 153 18.11 12.33 23.13
N LEU A 154 18.95 12.21 22.09
CA LEU A 154 20.12 11.31 22.09
C LEU A 154 21.13 11.71 23.17
N MET A 155 21.48 12.99 23.25
CA MET A 155 22.41 13.49 24.27
C MET A 155 21.95 13.19 25.69
N LEU A 156 20.70 13.48 25.99
CA LEU A 156 20.11 13.21 27.32
C LEU A 156 20.03 11.72 27.61
N ALA A 157 19.69 10.89 26.61
CA ALA A 157 19.65 9.44 26.75
C ALA A 157 21.03 8.86 27.09
N LYS A 158 22.08 9.35 26.44
CA LYS A 158 23.47 8.94 26.73
C LYS A 158 23.90 9.33 28.13
N ARG A 159 23.54 10.53 28.59
CA ARG A 159 23.89 11.06 29.93
C ARG A 159 23.08 10.43 31.06
N GLY A 160 21.81 10.14 30.81
CA GLY A 160 20.88 9.58 31.79
C GLY A 160 20.99 8.06 31.97
N SER A 161 21.79 7.39 31.16
CA SER A 161 21.99 5.96 31.27
C SER A 161 23.11 5.64 32.25
N SER A 162 22.79 4.95 33.33
CA SER A 162 23.79 4.34 34.24
C SER A 162 24.46 3.10 33.62
N ALA A 163 23.97 2.65 32.47
CA ALA A 163 24.61 1.62 31.66
C ALA A 163 25.96 2.09 31.13
N SER A 164 26.82 1.17 30.80
CA SER A 164 28.22 1.40 30.36
C SER A 164 28.35 2.63 29.46
N GLN A 165 29.04 3.68 29.96
CA GLN A 165 29.34 4.88 29.21
C GLN A 165 30.01 4.54 27.87
N LEU A 166 30.91 3.54 27.86
CA LEU A 166 31.59 3.06 26.67
C LEU A 166 30.62 2.55 25.58
N ASN A 167 29.51 1.92 25.95
CA ASN A 167 28.48 1.48 24.98
C ASN A 167 27.77 2.68 24.35
N ASN A 168 27.40 3.67 25.15
CA ASN A 168 26.70 4.86 24.70
C ASN A 168 27.55 5.75 23.78
N GLU A 169 28.87 5.82 24.01
CA GLU A 169 29.80 6.59 23.18
C GLU A 169 29.83 6.11 21.71
N LYS A 170 29.58 4.83 21.48
CA LYS A 170 29.60 4.21 20.15
C LYS A 170 28.38 4.61 19.29
N PHE A 171 27.31 5.11 19.88
CA PHE A 171 26.13 5.55 19.12
C PHE A 171 26.34 6.95 18.56
N VAL A 172 25.93 7.14 17.31
CA VAL A 172 26.01 8.42 16.60
C VAL A 172 24.65 8.77 16.00
N LEU A 173 24.47 10.05 15.70
CA LEU A 173 23.38 10.56 14.87
C LEU A 173 23.97 10.97 13.52
N LEU A 174 23.54 10.28 12.46
CA LEU A 174 23.72 10.71 11.08
C LEU A 174 22.49 11.52 10.69
N GLY A 175 22.60 12.85 10.59
CA GLY A 175 21.50 13.74 10.29
C GLY A 175 21.56 15.06 11.08
N ASP A 176 20.52 15.88 11.00
CA ASP A 176 20.44 17.17 11.70
C ASP A 176 20.03 16.99 13.17
N PRO A 177 20.90 17.32 14.15
CA PRO A 177 20.59 17.21 15.58
C PRO A 177 19.50 18.20 16.04
N ALA A 178 19.28 19.30 15.31
CA ALA A 178 18.26 20.29 15.63
C ALA A 178 16.86 19.88 15.15
N MET A 179 16.76 18.83 14.32
CA MET A 179 15.51 18.33 13.74
C MET A 179 14.52 17.93 14.83
N ARG A 180 13.24 18.27 14.62
CA ARG A 180 12.08 17.74 15.35
C ARG A 180 11.23 16.91 14.43
N LEU A 181 10.78 15.75 14.89
CA LEU A 181 9.86 14.93 14.11
C LEU A 181 8.50 15.61 14.00
N ALA A 182 7.88 15.48 12.85
CA ALA A 182 6.53 15.99 12.55
C ALA A 182 5.45 15.08 13.19
N ALA A 183 5.44 14.99 14.52
CA ALA A 183 4.40 14.26 15.24
C ALA A 183 3.12 15.10 15.31
N PRO A 184 1.92 14.47 15.23
CA PRO A 184 0.63 15.17 15.23
C PRO A 184 0.46 16.09 16.44
N ARG A 185 0.09 17.35 16.20
CA ARG A 185 0.09 18.39 17.23
C ARG A 185 -1.21 18.46 18.04
N TYR A 186 -2.35 18.38 17.33
CA TYR A 186 -3.68 18.59 17.92
C TYR A 186 -4.27 17.28 18.46
N ARG A 187 -5.45 17.35 19.08
CA ARG A 187 -6.09 16.20 19.72
C ARG A 187 -7.47 15.93 19.16
N ALA A 188 -7.87 14.66 19.16
CA ALA A 188 -9.25 14.22 18.95
C ALA A 188 -9.69 13.34 20.10
N SER A 189 -10.96 13.42 20.47
CA SER A 189 -11.58 12.58 21.50
C SER A 189 -12.66 11.70 20.91
N VAL A 190 -12.83 10.51 21.47
CA VAL A 190 -14.01 9.68 21.25
C VAL A 190 -15.01 10.04 22.36
N ASP A 191 -16.18 10.56 21.97
CA ASP A 191 -17.18 11.08 22.91
C ASP A 191 -18.29 10.05 23.15
N THR A 192 -18.67 9.27 22.12
CA THR A 192 -19.78 8.31 22.19
C THR A 192 -19.51 7.09 21.34
N LEU A 193 -19.85 5.92 21.87
CA LEU A 193 -19.88 4.64 21.19
C LEU A 193 -21.31 4.07 21.19
N SER A 194 -21.76 3.53 20.07
CA SER A 194 -23.07 2.89 19.97
C SER A 194 -22.94 1.54 19.25
N PRO A 195 -23.56 0.48 19.79
CA PRO A 195 -24.55 0.43 20.88
C PRO A 195 -23.94 0.51 22.30
N GLY A 196 -22.62 0.48 22.46
CA GLY A 196 -21.91 0.56 23.75
C GLY A 196 -20.40 0.42 23.56
N ALA A 197 -19.65 0.22 24.65
CA ALA A 197 -18.19 0.11 24.63
C ALA A 197 -17.66 -1.31 24.35
N THR A 198 -18.54 -2.24 23.98
CA THR A 198 -18.17 -3.62 23.60
C THR A 198 -18.24 -3.78 22.09
N LEU A 199 -17.14 -4.17 21.49
CA LEU A 199 -17.07 -4.57 20.08
C LEU A 199 -17.62 -6.01 19.97
N GLN A 200 -18.86 -6.14 19.57
CA GLN A 200 -19.53 -7.43 19.35
C GLN A 200 -19.47 -7.79 17.86
N ALA A 201 -19.10 -9.02 17.53
CA ALA A 201 -19.09 -9.51 16.17
C ALA A 201 -20.44 -9.25 15.47
N LEU A 202 -20.41 -8.89 14.20
CA LEU A 202 -21.57 -8.61 13.34
C LEU A 202 -22.48 -7.47 13.81
N THR A 203 -22.00 -6.61 14.72
CA THR A 203 -22.75 -5.42 15.16
C THR A 203 -22.41 -4.22 14.28
N HIS A 204 -23.45 -3.44 13.93
CA HIS A 204 -23.27 -2.08 13.43
C HIS A 204 -22.72 -1.20 14.55
N PHE A 205 -21.50 -0.75 14.41
CA PHE A 205 -20.81 0.03 15.43
C PHE A 205 -20.61 1.47 14.94
N THR A 206 -20.92 2.42 15.80
CA THR A 206 -20.77 3.86 15.52
C THR A 206 -19.83 4.49 16.53
N VAL A 207 -18.84 5.21 16.03
CA VAL A 207 -17.91 6.02 16.83
C VAL A 207 -18.16 7.48 16.51
N LYS A 208 -18.46 8.28 17.54
CA LYS A 208 -18.60 9.75 17.44
C LYS A 208 -17.62 10.44 18.34
N GLY A 209 -17.14 11.59 17.91
CA GLY A 209 -16.18 12.36 18.69
C GLY A 209 -16.00 13.78 18.19
N SER A 210 -15.00 14.44 18.75
CA SER A 210 -14.68 15.83 18.47
C SER A 210 -13.19 16.03 18.21
N VAL A 211 -12.87 17.08 17.44
CA VAL A 211 -11.52 17.54 17.14
C VAL A 211 -11.24 18.76 17.99
N VAL A 212 -10.07 18.81 18.63
CA VAL A 212 -9.68 19.81 19.60
C VAL A 212 -8.40 20.52 19.16
N LYS A 213 -8.46 21.86 19.12
CA LYS A 213 -7.33 22.75 18.85
C LYS A 213 -7.13 23.65 20.08
N GLU A 214 -5.92 23.62 20.66
CA GLU A 214 -5.54 24.46 21.81
C GLU A 214 -6.51 24.38 23.02
N GLY A 215 -7.05 23.17 23.26
CA GLY A 215 -7.95 22.90 24.39
C GLY A 215 -9.42 23.20 24.14
N ALA A 216 -9.81 23.74 22.98
CA ALA A 216 -11.20 24.01 22.62
C ALA A 216 -11.62 23.16 21.39
N SER A 217 -12.94 22.91 21.25
CA SER A 217 -13.48 22.25 20.07
C SER A 217 -13.18 23.09 18.82
N TRP A 218 -12.61 22.44 17.80
CA TRP A 218 -12.23 23.09 16.53
C TRP A 218 -13.44 23.20 15.60
N GLN A 219 -14.30 24.19 15.81
CA GLN A 219 -15.61 24.31 15.15
C GLN A 219 -15.54 24.47 13.62
N ASP A 220 -14.50 25.12 13.13
CA ASP A 220 -14.25 25.37 11.71
C ASP A 220 -13.28 24.36 11.08
N PHE A 221 -13.11 23.20 11.72
CA PHE A 221 -12.27 22.13 11.18
C PHE A 221 -12.80 21.68 9.82
N ASP A 222 -12.00 21.92 8.77
CA ASP A 222 -12.17 21.42 7.41
C ASP A 222 -10.99 20.53 7.05
N GLY A 223 -11.16 19.23 7.20
CA GLY A 223 -10.09 18.26 6.99
C GLY A 223 -10.60 16.84 6.93
N THR A 224 -9.65 15.93 6.87
CA THR A 224 -9.91 14.49 6.85
C THR A 224 -9.58 13.89 8.21
N LEU A 225 -10.43 13.00 8.68
CA LEU A 225 -10.20 12.21 9.89
C LEU A 225 -10.24 10.72 9.54
N GLN A 226 -9.14 10.04 9.81
CA GLN A 226 -9.04 8.58 9.74
C GLN A 226 -9.28 7.97 11.12
N LEU A 227 -10.03 6.87 11.12
CA LEU A 227 -10.29 6.06 12.29
C LEU A 227 -9.76 4.65 12.01
N ARG A 228 -9.02 4.12 12.97
CA ARG A 228 -8.57 2.73 12.97
C ARG A 228 -9.02 2.06 14.26
N VAL A 229 -9.68 0.92 14.15
CA VAL A 229 -10.13 0.11 15.29
C VAL A 229 -9.33 -1.17 15.31
N PHE A 230 -8.79 -1.48 16.46
CA PHE A 230 -7.97 -2.67 16.69
C PHE A 230 -8.71 -3.64 17.61
N ASP A 231 -8.57 -4.89 17.30
CA ASP A 231 -8.94 -6.04 18.13
C ASP A 231 -8.13 -6.07 19.44
N ALA A 232 -8.50 -6.96 20.36
CA ALA A 232 -7.73 -7.21 21.55
C ALA A 232 -6.33 -7.77 21.21
N ARG A 233 -5.35 -7.42 22.05
CA ARG A 233 -3.97 -7.89 21.90
C ARG A 233 -3.89 -9.40 22.17
N LYS A 234 -3.01 -10.07 21.44
CA LYS A 234 -2.85 -11.55 21.51
C LYS A 234 -1.54 -11.91 22.20
N PRO A 235 -1.56 -12.54 23.41
CA PRO A 235 -0.34 -13.11 23.97
C PRO A 235 0.16 -14.27 23.12
N ARG A 236 1.46 -14.34 22.93
CA ARG A 236 2.16 -15.38 22.18
C ARG A 236 3.33 -15.93 22.97
N THR A 237 3.62 -17.19 22.74
CA THR A 237 4.79 -17.88 23.29
C THR A 237 5.57 -18.49 22.15
N TYR A 238 6.82 -18.12 22.03
CA TYR A 238 7.77 -18.73 21.10
C TYR A 238 8.73 -19.62 21.87
N VAL A 239 8.95 -20.84 21.38
CA VAL A 239 9.96 -21.78 21.90
C VAL A 239 11.04 -21.93 20.82
N SER A 240 12.26 -21.54 21.15
CA SER A 240 13.41 -21.69 20.24
C SER A 240 13.80 -23.14 20.06
N GLU A 241 14.56 -23.47 19.01
CA GLU A 241 15.12 -24.82 18.82
C GLU A 241 15.97 -25.29 20.02
N GLY A 242 16.60 -24.37 20.75
CA GLY A 242 17.34 -24.63 21.98
C GLY A 242 16.48 -24.75 23.25
N GLY A 243 15.13 -24.74 23.13
CA GLY A 243 14.19 -24.87 24.24
C GLY A 243 13.96 -23.59 25.06
N SER A 244 14.56 -22.47 24.71
CA SER A 244 14.31 -21.18 25.38
C SER A 244 12.94 -20.64 25.02
N THR A 245 12.20 -20.16 26.03
CA THR A 245 10.83 -19.64 25.86
C THR A 245 10.83 -18.13 25.92
N VAL A 246 10.18 -17.48 24.94
CA VAL A 246 9.95 -16.04 24.90
C VAL A 246 8.47 -15.75 24.84
N ASN A 247 7.95 -15.04 25.84
CA ASN A 247 6.57 -14.55 25.84
C ASN A 247 6.53 -13.11 25.34
N TYR A 248 5.60 -12.81 24.42
CA TYR A 248 5.42 -11.48 23.86
C TYR A 248 3.95 -11.24 23.55
N ILE A 249 3.61 -9.99 23.24
CA ILE A 249 2.24 -9.59 22.98
C ILE A 249 2.18 -9.00 21.57
N LEU A 250 1.40 -9.64 20.70
CA LEU A 250 1.06 -9.09 19.41
C LEU A 250 0.03 -7.96 19.58
N PRO A 251 0.13 -6.87 18.82
CA PRO A 251 -0.97 -5.91 18.69
C PRO A 251 -2.23 -6.63 18.21
N GLY A 252 -3.39 -6.15 18.59
CA GLY A 252 -4.64 -6.60 17.99
C GLY A 252 -4.67 -6.27 16.49
N ASN A 253 -5.28 -7.14 15.69
CA ASN A 253 -5.44 -6.90 14.27
C ASN A 253 -6.31 -5.67 14.00
N THR A 254 -6.17 -5.05 12.84
CA THR A 254 -7.04 -3.93 12.44
C THR A 254 -8.41 -4.48 12.07
N ILE A 255 -9.43 -4.22 12.88
CA ILE A 255 -10.84 -4.57 12.60
C ILE A 255 -11.43 -3.64 11.54
N PHE A 256 -11.12 -2.35 11.64
CA PHE A 256 -11.61 -1.32 10.73
C PHE A 256 -10.59 -0.21 10.54
N ARG A 257 -10.48 0.29 9.32
CA ARG A 257 -9.67 1.45 8.96
C ARG A 257 -10.39 2.27 7.90
N GLY A 258 -11.01 3.37 8.27
CA GLY A 258 -11.80 4.19 7.37
C GLY A 258 -11.70 5.67 7.65
N THR A 259 -12.32 6.45 6.77
CA THR A 259 -12.40 7.91 6.89
C THR A 259 -13.76 8.29 7.48
N ALA A 260 -13.74 9.03 8.57
CA ALA A 260 -14.97 9.52 9.20
C ALA A 260 -15.56 10.71 8.42
N VAL A 261 -16.86 10.86 8.52
CA VAL A 261 -17.55 12.09 8.11
C VAL A 261 -17.35 13.13 9.22
N SER A 262 -16.81 14.30 8.84
CA SER A 262 -16.50 15.39 9.78
C SER A 262 -17.25 16.68 9.42
N GLY A 263 -17.58 17.48 10.43
CA GLY A 263 -18.19 18.80 10.29
C GLY A 263 -18.36 19.50 11.63
N ALA A 264 -18.18 20.82 11.67
CA ALA A 264 -18.29 21.64 12.88
C ALA A 264 -17.48 21.09 14.07
N GLY A 265 -16.25 20.63 13.84
CA GLY A 265 -15.37 20.08 14.87
C GLY A 265 -15.80 18.72 15.41
N ARG A 266 -16.80 18.07 14.82
CA ARG A 266 -17.28 16.75 15.21
C ARG A 266 -17.08 15.75 14.10
N PHE A 267 -16.98 14.47 14.45
CA PHE A 267 -16.89 13.38 13.48
C PHE A 267 -17.80 12.21 13.82
N SER A 268 -18.14 11.42 12.82
CA SER A 268 -18.86 10.16 12.96
C SER A 268 -18.31 9.14 11.98
N ALA A 269 -18.07 7.92 12.43
CA ALA A 269 -17.72 6.77 11.61
C ALA A 269 -18.60 5.58 11.97
N GLN A 270 -18.96 4.78 10.98
CA GLN A 270 -19.76 3.57 11.14
C GLN A 270 -19.06 2.41 10.45
N PHE A 271 -19.17 1.23 11.02
CA PHE A 271 -18.66 -0.02 10.45
C PHE A 271 -19.39 -1.22 11.06
N ILE A 272 -19.24 -2.39 10.43
CA ILE A 272 -19.64 -3.66 11.00
C ILE A 272 -18.41 -4.33 11.59
N VAL A 273 -18.50 -4.77 12.83
CA VAL A 273 -17.45 -5.55 13.48
C VAL A 273 -17.35 -6.91 12.81
N PRO A 274 -16.18 -7.35 12.31
CA PRO A 274 -16.04 -8.67 11.71
C PRO A 274 -16.41 -9.81 12.64
N LYS A 275 -16.75 -10.95 12.07
CA LYS A 275 -17.11 -12.17 12.82
C LYS A 275 -15.91 -12.76 13.57
N ASP A 276 -14.71 -12.64 13.01
CA ASP A 276 -13.46 -13.21 13.53
C ASP A 276 -12.68 -12.22 14.40
N ILE A 277 -13.27 -11.85 15.54
CA ILE A 277 -12.62 -11.05 16.58
C ILE A 277 -12.02 -11.93 17.68
N SER A 278 -11.17 -11.34 18.52
CA SER A 278 -10.58 -12.00 19.70
C SER A 278 -11.54 -11.97 20.88
N TYR A 279 -12.44 -12.96 20.96
CA TYR A 279 -13.46 -13.02 22.03
C TYR A 279 -12.85 -13.06 23.43
N GLY A 280 -13.47 -12.35 24.38
CA GLY A 280 -13.05 -12.27 25.79
C GLY A 280 -11.89 -11.30 26.04
N GLY A 281 -11.48 -10.52 25.04
CA GLY A 281 -10.44 -9.50 25.18
C GLY A 281 -10.97 -8.20 25.80
N SER A 282 -10.14 -7.50 26.58
CA SER A 282 -10.51 -6.23 27.27
C SER A 282 -9.61 -5.06 26.90
N ASP A 283 -8.81 -5.19 25.88
CA ASP A 283 -7.80 -4.20 25.47
C ASP A 283 -7.84 -3.82 23.99
N GLY A 284 -9.03 -3.93 23.39
CA GLY A 284 -9.31 -3.34 22.08
C GLY A 284 -9.08 -1.83 22.09
N ARG A 285 -8.82 -1.26 20.92
CA ARG A 285 -8.38 0.13 20.81
C ARG A 285 -8.99 0.83 19.61
N ILE A 286 -9.34 2.11 19.79
CA ILE A 286 -9.60 3.05 18.70
C ILE A 286 -8.42 4.02 18.60
N SER A 287 -7.95 4.27 17.40
CA SER A 287 -6.95 5.29 17.07
C SER A 287 -7.52 6.25 16.04
N LEU A 288 -7.27 7.52 16.23
CA LEU A 288 -7.72 8.62 15.39
C LEU A 288 -6.50 9.38 14.87
N TYR A 289 -6.51 9.72 13.59
CA TYR A 289 -5.58 10.66 12.99
C TYR A 289 -6.34 11.60 12.07
N PHE A 290 -6.07 12.90 12.16
CA PHE A 290 -6.72 13.89 11.31
C PHE A 290 -5.72 14.93 10.83
N TRP A 291 -6.03 15.52 9.67
CA TRP A 291 -5.23 16.58 9.09
C TRP A 291 -6.08 17.59 8.33
N SER A 292 -5.57 18.81 8.27
CA SER A 292 -6.08 19.92 7.50
C SER A 292 -4.91 20.79 7.00
N PRO A 293 -5.13 21.81 6.18
CA PRO A 293 -4.09 22.78 5.83
C PRO A 293 -3.45 23.49 7.04
N GLU A 294 -4.15 23.58 8.16
CA GLU A 294 -3.67 24.24 9.39
C GLU A 294 -2.84 23.31 10.28
N GLY A 295 -2.80 22.03 10.01
CA GLY A 295 -2.03 21.04 10.77
C GLY A 295 -2.76 19.73 11.00
N ASP A 296 -2.14 18.87 11.78
CA ASP A 296 -2.63 17.52 12.05
C ASP A 296 -2.75 17.23 13.56
N GLY A 297 -3.46 16.17 13.85
CA GLY A 297 -3.67 15.75 15.23
C GLY A 297 -4.03 14.27 15.35
N THR A 298 -4.05 13.80 16.59
CA THR A 298 -4.32 12.40 16.90
C THR A 298 -5.18 12.25 18.14
N GLY A 299 -5.82 11.10 18.26
CA GLY A 299 -6.59 10.71 19.45
C GLY A 299 -6.64 9.21 19.61
N TYR A 300 -7.09 8.75 20.75
CA TYR A 300 -7.24 7.33 21.01
C TYR A 300 -8.25 7.04 22.10
N MET A 301 -8.76 5.81 22.09
CA MET A 301 -9.47 5.19 23.20
C MET A 301 -8.97 3.76 23.35
N ASN A 302 -8.58 3.38 24.55
CA ASN A 302 -8.09 2.05 24.90
C ASN A 302 -9.11 1.28 25.74
N ASN A 303 -8.81 0.02 26.01
CA ASN A 303 -9.55 -0.85 26.93
C ASN A 303 -11.01 -1.08 26.49
N LEU A 304 -11.25 -1.19 25.18
CA LEU A 304 -12.53 -1.64 24.68
C LEU A 304 -12.67 -3.14 24.92
N MET A 305 -13.82 -3.55 25.41
CA MET A 305 -14.18 -4.96 25.46
C MET A 305 -14.40 -5.48 24.04
N VAL A 306 -13.87 -6.66 23.74
CA VAL A 306 -14.05 -7.35 22.47
C VAL A 306 -14.64 -8.70 22.79
N ASP A 307 -15.96 -8.87 22.68
CA ASP A 307 -16.64 -10.09 23.08
C ASP A 307 -18.08 -10.14 22.56
N GLY A 308 -18.59 -11.37 22.43
CA GLY A 308 -19.94 -11.63 22.02
C GLY A 308 -20.19 -11.47 20.53
N SER A 309 -21.38 -11.88 20.10
CA SER A 309 -21.83 -11.78 18.70
C SER A 309 -23.27 -11.32 18.66
N ALA A 310 -23.58 -10.39 17.77
CA ALA A 310 -24.93 -9.96 17.50
C ALA A 310 -25.67 -11.02 16.68
N MET A 311 -26.98 -11.17 16.95
CA MET A 311 -27.87 -11.97 16.11
C MET A 311 -28.56 -11.06 15.09
N GLY A 312 -28.83 -11.59 13.90
CA GLY A 312 -29.71 -10.93 12.93
C GLY A 312 -29.08 -10.54 11.60
N LEU A 313 -27.76 -10.38 11.53
CA LEU A 313 -27.09 -10.19 10.23
C LEU A 313 -26.86 -11.58 9.60
N ILE A 314 -27.60 -11.84 8.51
CA ILE A 314 -27.44 -13.07 7.71
C ILE A 314 -26.92 -12.66 6.36
N ASP A 315 -25.67 -12.97 6.10
CA ASP A 315 -25.00 -12.80 4.83
C ASP A 315 -24.37 -14.13 4.40
N ARG A 316 -24.55 -14.50 3.14
CA ARG A 316 -24.07 -15.77 2.57
C ARG A 316 -23.32 -15.59 1.26
N GLU A 317 -23.16 -14.36 0.82
CA GLU A 317 -22.49 -14.02 -0.44
C GLU A 317 -21.21 -13.29 -0.12
N GLY A 318 -20.11 -13.67 -0.78
CA GLY A 318 -18.84 -12.98 -0.63
C GLY A 318 -18.81 -11.66 -1.40
N PRO A 319 -17.83 -10.80 -1.12
CA PRO A 319 -17.75 -9.46 -1.70
C PRO A 319 -17.57 -9.48 -3.21
N MET A 320 -18.14 -8.49 -3.89
CA MET A 320 -17.86 -8.24 -5.30
C MET A 320 -16.47 -7.66 -5.47
N ILE A 321 -15.67 -8.22 -6.36
CA ILE A 321 -14.31 -7.81 -6.64
C ILE A 321 -14.20 -7.41 -8.12
N LYS A 322 -13.74 -6.19 -8.39
CA LYS A 322 -13.41 -5.70 -9.74
C LYS A 322 -11.93 -5.39 -9.83
N VAL A 323 -11.29 -5.89 -10.89
CA VAL A 323 -9.84 -5.79 -11.08
C VAL A 323 -9.57 -5.20 -12.46
N HIS A 324 -8.66 -4.24 -12.56
CA HIS A 324 -8.16 -3.73 -13.83
C HIS A 324 -6.74 -3.15 -13.68
N PHE A 325 -6.05 -2.97 -14.81
CA PHE A 325 -4.77 -2.26 -14.89
C PHE A 325 -4.97 -0.95 -15.64
N GLY A 326 -4.42 0.16 -15.11
CA GLY A 326 -4.52 1.47 -15.77
C GLY A 326 -5.95 1.90 -16.06
N ASN A 327 -6.42 1.67 -17.28
CA ASN A 327 -7.76 2.06 -17.74
C ASN A 327 -8.87 1.18 -17.10
N PRO A 328 -9.97 1.77 -16.58
CA PRO A 328 -11.14 1.02 -16.08
C PRO A 328 -11.82 0.10 -17.10
N SER A 329 -11.59 0.30 -18.40
CA SER A 329 -12.09 -0.57 -19.48
C SER A 329 -11.22 -1.79 -19.73
N PHE A 330 -10.13 -1.98 -18.98
CA PHE A 330 -9.22 -3.10 -19.12
C PHE A 330 -9.97 -4.42 -18.97
N ALA A 331 -9.82 -5.30 -19.95
CA ALA A 331 -10.46 -6.60 -20.00
C ALA A 331 -9.42 -7.73 -19.91
N SER A 332 -9.90 -8.93 -19.59
CA SER A 332 -9.03 -10.11 -19.57
C SER A 332 -8.45 -10.39 -20.96
N GLY A 333 -7.11 -10.51 -21.03
CA GLY A 333 -6.35 -10.68 -22.25
C GLY A 333 -5.69 -9.43 -22.80
N ASP A 334 -5.97 -8.25 -22.23
CA ASP A 334 -5.39 -6.98 -22.66
C ASP A 334 -3.88 -6.87 -22.36
N PHE A 335 -3.25 -5.90 -23.02
CA PHE A 335 -1.82 -5.63 -22.83
C PHE A 335 -1.55 -4.69 -21.68
N THR A 336 -0.41 -4.89 -21.01
CA THR A 336 0.11 -3.98 -19.99
C THR A 336 1.64 -3.89 -20.03
N THR A 337 2.22 -2.97 -19.27
CA THR A 337 3.67 -2.77 -19.16
C THR A 337 4.30 -3.76 -18.15
N SER A 338 5.63 -3.77 -18.07
CA SER A 338 6.37 -4.56 -17.08
C SER A 338 6.15 -4.10 -15.61
N ASN A 339 5.61 -2.90 -15.41
CA ASN A 339 5.35 -2.32 -14.10
C ASN A 339 3.91 -1.77 -14.00
N PRO A 340 2.88 -2.62 -14.15
CA PRO A 340 1.51 -2.11 -14.17
C PRO A 340 1.00 -1.76 -12.76
N LEU A 341 0.22 -0.69 -12.66
CA LEU A 341 -0.52 -0.36 -11.46
C LEU A 341 -1.84 -1.15 -11.45
N LEU A 342 -1.94 -2.08 -10.52
CA LEU A 342 -3.16 -2.85 -10.27
C LEU A 342 -4.16 -1.96 -9.52
N HIS A 343 -5.39 -1.89 -10.03
CA HIS A 343 -6.52 -1.26 -9.36
C HIS A 343 -7.55 -2.34 -9.00
N VAL A 344 -7.98 -2.34 -7.75
CA VAL A 344 -8.98 -3.28 -7.26
C VAL A 344 -10.06 -2.51 -6.52
N GLN A 345 -11.32 -2.74 -6.87
CA GLN A 345 -12.48 -2.27 -6.14
C GLN A 345 -13.17 -3.47 -5.49
N ILE A 346 -13.45 -3.36 -4.20
CA ILE A 346 -14.13 -4.41 -3.43
C ILE A 346 -15.36 -3.79 -2.76
N SER A 347 -16.49 -4.48 -2.87
CA SER A 347 -17.74 -4.02 -2.25
C SER A 347 -18.58 -5.17 -1.74
N ASP A 348 -19.18 -4.97 -0.58
CA ASP A 348 -20.17 -5.83 0.01
C ASP A 348 -21.25 -5.00 0.70
N SER A 349 -22.50 -5.14 0.26
CA SER A 349 -23.60 -4.26 0.68
C SER A 349 -24.26 -4.67 1.99
N LEU A 350 -24.05 -5.90 2.44
CA LEU A 350 -24.70 -6.46 3.63
C LEU A 350 -23.78 -6.42 4.85
N SER A 351 -22.71 -7.17 4.84
CA SER A 351 -21.79 -7.25 5.97
C SER A 351 -20.58 -6.33 5.85
N GLY A 352 -20.31 -5.80 4.65
CA GLY A 352 -19.15 -4.98 4.36
C GLY A 352 -17.87 -5.79 4.17
N VAL A 353 -16.81 -5.14 3.68
CA VAL A 353 -15.54 -5.79 3.35
C VAL A 353 -14.73 -6.07 4.62
N ASN A 354 -14.19 -7.27 4.76
CA ASN A 354 -13.32 -7.61 5.90
C ASN A 354 -11.87 -7.19 5.61
N ILE A 355 -11.28 -6.41 6.53
CA ILE A 355 -9.88 -6.02 6.52
C ILE A 355 -9.15 -6.40 7.81
N ALA A 356 -9.72 -7.30 8.61
CA ALA A 356 -9.16 -7.69 9.91
C ALA A 356 -7.76 -8.32 9.82
N GLY A 357 -7.37 -8.79 8.63
CA GLY A 357 -6.01 -9.24 8.37
C GLY A 357 -5.60 -10.50 9.12
N ASP A 358 -6.55 -11.19 9.79
CA ASP A 358 -6.27 -12.45 10.47
C ASP A 358 -5.94 -13.56 9.45
N ILE A 359 -5.18 -14.54 9.89
CA ILE A 359 -4.78 -15.66 9.03
C ILE A 359 -6.05 -16.32 8.45
N GLY A 360 -6.17 -16.30 7.12
CA GLY A 360 -7.29 -16.88 6.40
C GLY A 360 -8.34 -15.87 5.89
N HIS A 361 -8.40 -14.63 6.42
CA HIS A 361 -9.37 -13.60 5.99
C HIS A 361 -8.71 -12.35 5.40
N GLN A 362 -7.52 -12.51 4.85
CA GLN A 362 -6.75 -11.44 4.22
C GLN A 362 -7.19 -11.22 2.76
N ILE A 363 -6.95 -10.03 2.24
CA ILE A 363 -7.00 -9.79 0.80
C ILE A 363 -5.69 -10.35 0.22
N ILE A 364 -5.80 -11.47 -0.48
CA ILE A 364 -4.65 -12.20 -1.03
C ILE A 364 -4.62 -12.04 -2.54
N MET A 365 -3.50 -11.59 -3.03
CA MET A 365 -3.17 -11.54 -4.45
C MET A 365 -2.20 -12.67 -4.79
N THR A 366 -2.49 -13.43 -5.83
CA THR A 366 -1.61 -14.47 -6.38
C THR A 366 -1.34 -14.15 -7.85
N LEU A 367 -0.07 -14.07 -8.22
CA LEU A 367 0.36 -13.87 -9.59
C LEU A 367 0.90 -15.20 -10.12
N ASP A 368 0.35 -15.65 -11.24
CA ASP A 368 0.65 -16.96 -11.84
C ASP A 368 0.49 -18.09 -10.79
N ASP A 369 1.45 -19.01 -10.75
CA ASP A 369 1.50 -20.11 -9.76
C ASP A 369 2.34 -19.75 -8.51
N GLY A 370 2.55 -18.44 -8.26
CA GLY A 370 3.37 -17.93 -7.16
C GLY A 370 2.69 -18.05 -5.79
N GLU A 371 3.42 -17.70 -4.75
CA GLU A 371 2.87 -17.61 -3.40
C GLU A 371 1.88 -16.44 -3.27
N GLY A 372 0.78 -16.66 -2.55
CA GLY A 372 -0.21 -15.62 -2.24
C GLY A 372 0.39 -14.50 -1.40
N ARG A 373 0.26 -13.26 -1.85
CA ARG A 373 0.72 -12.06 -1.16
C ARG A 373 -0.44 -11.35 -0.47
N ASN A 374 -0.29 -11.09 0.82
CA ASN A 374 -1.25 -10.28 1.58
C ASN A 374 -1.11 -8.79 1.19
N ILE A 375 -2.18 -8.22 0.65
CA ILE A 375 -2.26 -6.82 0.25
C ILE A 375 -3.38 -6.06 1.01
N THR A 376 -3.88 -6.60 2.11
CA THR A 376 -4.97 -6.00 2.91
C THR A 376 -4.67 -4.57 3.35
N GLU A 377 -3.43 -4.27 3.68
CA GLU A 377 -3.03 -2.95 4.16
C GLU A 377 -3.11 -1.84 3.09
N TYR A 378 -3.17 -2.20 1.81
CA TYR A 378 -3.35 -1.24 0.71
C TYR A 378 -4.82 -0.86 0.50
N PHE A 379 -5.77 -1.66 1.01
CA PHE A 379 -7.20 -1.38 0.86
C PHE A 379 -7.63 -0.18 1.71
N GLN A 380 -8.43 0.70 1.11
CA GLN A 380 -9.02 1.87 1.78
C GLN A 380 -10.51 1.94 1.44
N TYR A 381 -11.35 2.04 2.46
CA TYR A 381 -12.78 2.31 2.24
C TYR A 381 -12.97 3.72 1.65
N TYR A 382 -13.96 3.87 0.82
CA TYR A 382 -14.41 5.20 0.38
C TYR A 382 -14.87 6.02 1.58
N LYS A 383 -14.78 7.37 1.47
CA LYS A 383 -15.09 8.29 2.57
C LYS A 383 -16.47 8.01 3.15
N GLY A 384 -16.53 7.69 4.43
CA GLY A 384 -17.76 7.38 5.17
C GLY A 384 -18.38 6.02 4.86
N SER A 385 -17.73 5.18 4.04
CA SER A 385 -18.17 3.83 3.74
C SER A 385 -17.48 2.78 4.63
N TYR A 386 -18.13 1.65 4.82
CA TYR A 386 -17.56 0.39 5.31
C TYR A 386 -17.94 -0.79 4.42
N THR A 387 -18.75 -0.52 3.38
CA THR A 387 -19.26 -1.51 2.45
C THR A 387 -18.48 -1.56 1.14
N SER A 388 -17.70 -0.52 0.84
CA SER A 388 -16.96 -0.43 -0.40
C SER A 388 -15.68 0.39 -0.26
N GLY A 389 -14.70 0.03 -1.07
CA GLY A 389 -13.40 0.71 -1.10
C GLY A 389 -12.55 0.19 -2.25
N GLU A 390 -11.30 0.66 -2.27
CA GLU A 390 -10.35 0.32 -3.32
C GLU A 390 -8.95 0.13 -2.78
N LEU A 391 -8.12 -0.52 -3.56
CA LEU A 391 -6.67 -0.56 -3.36
C LEU A 391 -5.95 -0.38 -4.70
N GLN A 392 -4.73 0.13 -4.60
CA GLN A 392 -3.79 0.21 -5.69
C GLN A 392 -2.50 -0.49 -5.29
N TYR A 393 -1.96 -1.29 -6.20
CA TYR A 393 -0.76 -2.04 -5.95
C TYR A 393 0.14 -2.08 -7.20
N LEU A 394 1.39 -1.63 -7.07
CA LEU A 394 2.35 -1.67 -8.17
C LEU A 394 2.95 -3.06 -8.30
N LEU A 395 2.69 -3.73 -9.41
CA LEU A 395 3.42 -4.93 -9.80
C LEU A 395 4.72 -4.50 -10.48
N ALA A 396 5.86 -4.92 -9.94
CA ALA A 396 7.15 -4.47 -10.45
C ALA A 396 7.88 -5.59 -11.19
N GLN A 397 8.52 -5.25 -12.32
CA GLN A 397 9.45 -6.09 -13.06
C GLN A 397 8.83 -7.42 -13.54
N LEU A 398 7.60 -7.38 -14.05
CA LEU A 398 6.99 -8.54 -14.67
C LEU A 398 7.73 -8.91 -15.95
N ALA A 399 7.94 -10.20 -16.16
CA ALA A 399 8.52 -10.71 -17.39
C ALA A 399 7.56 -10.52 -18.57
N PRO A 400 8.04 -10.27 -19.79
CA PRO A 400 7.17 -10.27 -20.96
C PRO A 400 6.50 -11.63 -21.16
N GLY A 401 5.19 -11.62 -21.47
CA GLY A 401 4.41 -12.83 -21.68
C GLY A 401 3.02 -12.77 -21.09
N ARG A 402 2.31 -13.89 -21.11
CA ARG A 402 0.98 -14.02 -20.52
C ARG A 402 1.10 -14.27 -19.01
N HIS A 403 0.29 -13.57 -18.24
CA HIS A 403 0.18 -13.70 -16.80
C HIS A 403 -1.27 -13.87 -16.37
N THR A 404 -1.48 -14.50 -15.23
CA THR A 404 -2.78 -14.64 -14.57
C THR A 404 -2.69 -14.07 -13.15
N LEU A 405 -3.59 -13.19 -12.79
CA LEU A 405 -3.68 -12.65 -11.44
C LEU A 405 -5.01 -13.09 -10.83
N SER A 406 -4.92 -13.71 -9.67
CA SER A 406 -6.06 -14.09 -8.83
C SER A 406 -6.08 -13.22 -7.58
N LEU A 407 -7.25 -12.74 -7.20
CA LEU A 407 -7.45 -11.91 -6.02
C LEU A 407 -8.62 -12.45 -5.20
N LYS A 408 -8.34 -12.84 -3.95
CA LYS A 408 -9.32 -13.32 -2.98
C LYS A 408 -9.58 -12.27 -1.92
N ALA A 409 -10.86 -12.01 -1.62
CA ALA A 409 -11.27 -11.14 -0.53
C ALA A 409 -12.44 -11.75 0.26
N TRP A 410 -12.68 -11.19 1.45
CA TRP A 410 -13.67 -11.66 2.41
C TRP A 410 -14.60 -10.52 2.85
N ASP A 411 -15.81 -10.87 3.27
CA ASP A 411 -16.73 -9.99 3.98
C ASP A 411 -16.61 -10.15 5.49
N ASN A 412 -17.31 -9.32 6.26
CA ASN A 412 -17.32 -9.40 7.72
C ASN A 412 -18.12 -10.60 8.29
N SER A 413 -18.86 -11.32 7.46
CA SER A 413 -19.57 -12.56 7.81
C SER A 413 -18.76 -13.83 7.51
N ASN A 414 -17.52 -13.66 7.00
CA ASN A 414 -16.57 -14.71 6.60
C ASN A 414 -16.97 -15.45 5.31
N ASN A 415 -17.73 -14.83 4.40
CA ASN A 415 -17.87 -15.33 3.04
C ASN A 415 -16.73 -14.77 2.19
N SER A 416 -16.27 -15.53 1.21
CA SER A 416 -15.20 -15.10 0.31
C SER A 416 -15.60 -15.17 -1.14
N ASN A 417 -14.91 -14.35 -1.94
CA ASN A 417 -14.99 -14.42 -3.39
C ASN A 417 -13.59 -14.30 -4.00
N ILE A 418 -13.46 -14.76 -5.24
CA ILE A 418 -12.23 -14.72 -6.02
C ILE A 418 -12.54 -14.06 -7.36
N ALA A 419 -11.68 -13.11 -7.76
CA ALA A 419 -11.66 -12.56 -9.11
C ALA A 419 -10.35 -12.93 -9.79
N GLU A 420 -10.41 -13.33 -11.05
CA GLU A 420 -9.26 -13.68 -11.87
C GLU A 420 -9.23 -12.82 -13.12
N ILE A 421 -8.03 -12.42 -13.52
CA ILE A 421 -7.80 -11.66 -14.75
C ILE A 421 -6.52 -12.16 -15.42
N GLU A 422 -6.61 -12.46 -16.71
CA GLU A 422 -5.45 -12.74 -17.55
C GLU A 422 -4.98 -11.44 -18.22
N PHE A 423 -3.69 -11.28 -18.44
CA PHE A 423 -3.12 -10.13 -19.14
C PHE A 423 -1.81 -10.48 -19.81
N VAL A 424 -1.38 -9.65 -20.75
CA VAL A 424 -0.14 -9.85 -21.49
C VAL A 424 0.82 -8.71 -21.21
N VAL A 425 1.97 -9.02 -20.62
CA VAL A 425 3.07 -8.05 -20.44
C VAL A 425 3.87 -7.96 -21.72
N VAL A 426 4.00 -6.75 -22.24
CA VAL A 426 4.82 -6.47 -23.44
C VAL A 426 6.13 -5.82 -23.04
N ALA A 427 7.21 -6.13 -23.78
CA ALA A 427 8.49 -5.50 -23.54
C ALA A 427 8.40 -3.99 -23.81
N GLU A 428 9.10 -3.19 -23.01
CA GLU A 428 9.09 -1.71 -23.16
C GLU A 428 9.60 -1.24 -24.54
N SER A 429 10.36 -2.07 -25.24
CA SER A 429 10.84 -1.79 -26.59
C SER A 429 9.79 -1.99 -27.68
N ASP A 430 8.73 -2.76 -27.44
CA ASP A 430 7.86 -3.29 -28.47
C ASP A 430 6.51 -2.57 -28.48
N LEU A 431 6.24 -1.86 -29.58
CA LEU A 431 4.90 -1.39 -29.88
C LEU A 431 4.10 -2.55 -30.48
N THR A 432 2.99 -2.91 -29.84
CA THR A 432 2.02 -3.87 -30.38
C THR A 432 0.67 -3.21 -30.57
N LEU A 433 -0.11 -3.71 -31.51
CA LEU A 433 -1.45 -3.25 -31.85
C LEU A 433 -2.35 -4.48 -31.94
N GLY A 434 -3.42 -4.49 -31.15
CA GLY A 434 -4.32 -5.64 -31.03
C GLY A 434 -5.77 -5.24 -30.79
N ASN A 435 -6.62 -6.26 -30.59
CA ASN A 435 -8.04 -6.14 -30.23
C ASN A 435 -8.82 -5.15 -31.12
N LEU A 436 -8.56 -5.21 -32.46
CA LEU A 436 -9.24 -4.37 -33.42
C LEU A 436 -10.71 -4.78 -33.55
N LEU A 437 -11.59 -3.92 -33.11
CA LEU A 437 -13.04 -4.11 -33.22
C LEU A 437 -13.70 -2.88 -33.83
N ASN A 438 -14.88 -3.07 -34.35
CA ASN A 438 -15.77 -1.97 -34.67
C ASN A 438 -17.22 -2.34 -34.27
N TYR A 439 -17.94 -1.37 -33.75
CA TYR A 439 -19.32 -1.59 -33.29
C TYR A 439 -20.23 -0.42 -33.68
N PRO A 440 -21.44 -0.74 -34.22
CA PRO A 440 -21.94 -2.06 -34.61
C PRO A 440 -21.23 -2.62 -35.84
N ASN A 441 -21.16 -3.98 -35.93
CA ASN A 441 -20.69 -4.71 -37.09
C ASN A 441 -21.51 -6.01 -37.26
N PRO A 442 -22.39 -6.17 -38.26
CA PRO A 442 -22.62 -5.25 -39.40
C PRO A 442 -23.15 -3.89 -38.98
N MET A 443 -22.79 -2.86 -39.74
CA MET A 443 -23.31 -1.49 -39.60
C MET A 443 -24.40 -1.20 -40.60
N THR A 444 -25.41 -0.43 -40.18
CA THR A 444 -26.44 0.12 -41.06
C THR A 444 -26.15 1.55 -41.46
N ASP A 445 -25.96 2.43 -40.50
CA ASP A 445 -25.75 3.87 -40.70
C ASP A 445 -24.37 4.35 -40.25
N ARG A 446 -23.82 3.79 -39.16
CA ARG A 446 -22.51 4.21 -38.62
C ARG A 446 -21.86 3.09 -37.79
N THR A 447 -20.54 3.16 -37.64
CA THR A 447 -19.76 2.30 -36.75
C THR A 447 -18.59 3.07 -36.15
N GLN A 448 -18.18 2.69 -34.94
CA GLN A 448 -17.02 3.27 -34.25
C GLN A 448 -15.94 2.19 -34.15
N PHE A 449 -14.67 2.60 -34.32
CA PHE A 449 -13.53 1.71 -34.28
C PHE A 449 -12.86 1.76 -32.91
N THR A 450 -12.42 0.58 -32.44
CA THR A 450 -11.65 0.44 -31.21
C THR A 450 -10.43 -0.43 -31.45
N PHE A 451 -9.38 -0.21 -30.67
CA PHE A 451 -8.12 -0.95 -30.76
C PHE A 451 -7.35 -0.80 -29.45
N GLU A 452 -6.33 -1.62 -29.28
CA GLU A 452 -5.40 -1.52 -28.17
C GLU A 452 -3.98 -1.32 -28.63
N VAL A 453 -3.22 -0.49 -27.89
CA VAL A 453 -1.78 -0.31 -28.07
C VAL A 453 -1.03 -0.60 -26.79
N SER A 454 0.14 -1.22 -26.91
CA SER A 454 0.97 -1.58 -25.75
C SER A 454 1.76 -0.40 -25.16
N ARG A 455 1.78 0.74 -25.83
CA ARG A 455 2.44 2.00 -25.41
C ARG A 455 1.86 3.18 -26.17
N ASP A 456 2.12 4.40 -25.67
CA ASP A 456 1.65 5.61 -26.31
C ASP A 456 2.13 5.70 -27.76
N ALA A 457 1.18 5.96 -28.66
CA ALA A 457 1.42 5.90 -30.10
C ALA A 457 0.59 6.94 -30.86
N GLU A 458 1.12 7.41 -31.97
CA GLU A 458 0.33 8.08 -33.00
C GLU A 458 -0.34 7.02 -33.88
N VAL A 459 -1.66 7.04 -33.99
CA VAL A 459 -2.45 6.03 -34.69
C VAL A 459 -3.22 6.66 -35.86
N THR A 460 -3.17 5.99 -37.00
CA THR A 460 -3.96 6.35 -38.20
C THR A 460 -4.84 5.18 -38.62
N LEU A 461 -6.03 5.47 -39.14
CA LEU A 461 -6.99 4.51 -39.64
C LEU A 461 -7.31 4.76 -41.11
N GLN A 462 -7.35 3.72 -41.92
CA GLN A 462 -7.66 3.77 -43.35
C GLN A 462 -8.63 2.65 -43.73
N LEU A 463 -9.65 2.96 -44.50
CA LEU A 463 -10.64 2.02 -45.01
C LEU A 463 -10.36 1.68 -46.46
N TYR A 464 -10.53 0.40 -46.81
CA TYR A 464 -10.32 -0.14 -48.12
C TYR A 464 -11.46 -1.04 -48.55
N THR A 465 -11.71 -1.12 -49.84
CA THR A 465 -12.48 -2.23 -50.43
C THR A 465 -11.68 -3.52 -50.32
N VAL A 466 -12.34 -4.68 -50.45
CA VAL A 466 -11.65 -6.00 -50.49
C VAL A 466 -10.66 -6.11 -51.65
N ALA A 467 -10.81 -5.29 -52.70
CA ALA A 467 -9.86 -5.20 -53.84
C ALA A 467 -8.68 -4.27 -53.58
N GLY A 468 -8.55 -3.71 -52.38
CA GLY A 468 -7.42 -2.83 -51.97
C GLY A 468 -7.55 -1.36 -52.39
N ARG A 469 -8.69 -0.92 -52.95
CA ARG A 469 -8.92 0.51 -53.24
C ARG A 469 -9.21 1.25 -51.93
N LEU A 470 -8.47 2.35 -51.68
CA LEU A 470 -8.72 3.24 -50.54
C LEU A 470 -10.11 3.86 -50.66
N VAL A 471 -10.89 3.78 -49.59
CA VAL A 471 -12.23 4.33 -49.47
C VAL A 471 -12.20 5.64 -48.64
N ARG A 472 -11.56 5.60 -47.49
CA ARG A 472 -11.46 6.79 -46.63
C ARG A 472 -10.20 6.73 -45.76
N ARG A 473 -9.64 7.89 -45.44
CA ARG A 473 -8.57 8.06 -44.48
C ARG A 473 -9.06 8.94 -43.34
N PHE A 474 -8.77 8.54 -42.11
CA PHE A 474 -9.11 9.30 -40.92
C PHE A 474 -7.91 10.08 -40.40
N PRO A 475 -8.11 11.23 -39.72
CA PRO A 475 -7.02 11.99 -39.10
C PRO A 475 -6.24 11.18 -38.08
N ALA A 476 -4.95 11.46 -37.91
CA ALA A 476 -4.16 10.84 -36.87
C ALA A 476 -4.66 11.21 -35.46
N MET A 477 -4.59 10.25 -34.54
CA MET A 477 -4.87 10.49 -33.12
C MET A 477 -3.68 10.07 -32.25
N GLN A 478 -3.59 10.67 -31.06
CA GLN A 478 -2.69 10.16 -30.01
C GLN A 478 -3.46 9.12 -29.20
N ALA A 479 -2.91 7.92 -29.13
CA ALA A 479 -3.42 6.81 -28.36
C ALA A 479 -2.56 6.60 -27.11
N GLU A 480 -3.21 6.39 -25.98
CA GLU A 480 -2.55 6.01 -24.73
C GLU A 480 -2.46 4.48 -24.61
N VAL A 481 -1.52 3.97 -23.82
CA VAL A 481 -1.38 2.54 -23.56
C VAL A 481 -2.71 1.92 -23.12
N GLY A 482 -3.07 0.77 -23.71
CA GLY A 482 -4.31 0.05 -23.43
C GLY A 482 -5.41 0.30 -24.48
N PHE A 483 -6.67 0.20 -24.06
CA PHE A 483 -7.86 0.31 -24.91
C PHE A 483 -8.12 1.75 -25.34
N ASN A 484 -8.32 1.94 -26.64
CA ASN A 484 -8.59 3.23 -27.26
C ASN A 484 -9.83 3.16 -28.16
N ILE A 485 -10.58 4.26 -28.19
CA ILE A 485 -11.69 4.48 -29.10
C ILE A 485 -11.26 5.54 -30.10
N TYR A 486 -11.37 5.21 -31.40
CA TYR A 486 -11.10 6.20 -32.44
C TYR A 486 -12.15 7.31 -32.36
N PRO A 487 -11.75 8.60 -32.31
CA PRO A 487 -12.71 9.69 -32.03
C PRO A 487 -13.72 9.90 -33.16
N GLU A 488 -13.35 9.60 -34.41
CA GLU A 488 -14.27 9.71 -35.53
C GLU A 488 -15.08 8.44 -35.77
N VAL A 489 -16.38 8.62 -35.93
CA VAL A 489 -17.34 7.58 -36.29
C VAL A 489 -17.45 7.51 -37.81
N TRP A 490 -17.37 6.32 -38.38
CA TRP A 490 -17.61 6.16 -39.82
C TRP A 490 -19.10 6.02 -40.12
N ASP A 491 -19.60 6.86 -41.01
CA ASP A 491 -20.99 6.97 -41.45
C ASP A 491 -21.31 6.14 -42.72
N GLY A 492 -20.34 5.37 -43.19
CA GLY A 492 -20.47 4.57 -44.40
C GLY A 492 -20.36 5.39 -45.69
N THR A 493 -19.65 6.53 -45.66
CA THR A 493 -19.33 7.32 -46.86
C THR A 493 -17.85 7.17 -47.21
N ASP A 494 -17.52 7.41 -48.48
CA ASP A 494 -16.13 7.51 -48.95
C ASP A 494 -15.51 8.91 -48.71
N ALA A 495 -14.34 9.17 -49.31
CA ALA A 495 -13.62 10.44 -49.13
C ALA A 495 -14.34 11.66 -49.75
N GLU A 496 -15.16 11.42 -50.74
CA GLU A 496 -15.97 12.42 -51.44
C GLU A 496 -17.32 12.67 -50.75
N GLY A 497 -17.70 11.83 -49.78
CA GLY A 497 -18.96 11.90 -49.07
C GLY A 497 -20.07 11.05 -49.68
N ASP A 498 -19.78 10.24 -50.69
CA ASP A 498 -20.74 9.39 -51.35
C ASP A 498 -20.94 8.08 -50.56
N PRO A 499 -22.20 7.57 -50.40
CA PRO A 499 -22.47 6.32 -49.72
C PRO A 499 -21.79 5.12 -50.38
N VAL A 500 -21.08 4.32 -49.62
CA VAL A 500 -20.49 3.09 -50.14
C VAL A 500 -21.56 1.98 -50.29
N ALA A 501 -21.33 1.02 -51.19
CA ALA A 501 -22.21 -0.11 -51.43
C ALA A 501 -22.26 -1.06 -50.20
N ASN A 502 -23.33 -1.83 -50.04
CA ASN A 502 -23.37 -2.93 -49.09
C ASN A 502 -22.26 -3.95 -49.44
N GLY A 503 -21.59 -4.45 -48.41
CA GLY A 503 -20.52 -5.40 -48.58
C GLY A 503 -19.50 -5.35 -47.46
N VAL A 504 -18.38 -6.02 -47.71
CA VAL A 504 -17.25 -6.13 -46.78
C VAL A 504 -16.20 -5.09 -47.16
N TYR A 505 -15.71 -4.40 -46.15
CA TYR A 505 -14.59 -3.45 -46.21
C TYR A 505 -13.51 -3.89 -45.22
N LEU A 506 -12.25 -3.56 -45.54
CA LEU A 506 -11.13 -3.78 -44.64
C LEU A 506 -10.70 -2.43 -44.08
N TYR A 507 -10.40 -2.40 -42.79
CA TYR A 507 -9.75 -1.22 -42.21
C TYR A 507 -8.38 -1.59 -41.68
N ARG A 508 -7.41 -0.73 -42.00
CA ARG A 508 -6.03 -0.82 -41.53
C ARG A 508 -5.81 0.23 -40.45
N VAL A 509 -5.34 -0.21 -39.33
CA VAL A 509 -4.86 0.65 -38.25
C VAL A 509 -3.33 0.59 -38.28
N HIS A 510 -2.68 1.75 -38.32
CA HIS A 510 -1.22 1.88 -38.28
C HIS A 510 -0.85 2.70 -37.05
N ALA A 511 -0.02 2.13 -36.16
CA ALA A 511 0.47 2.77 -34.96
C ALA A 511 1.99 3.00 -35.03
N ARG A 512 2.43 4.18 -34.58
CA ARG A 512 3.84 4.57 -34.47
C ARG A 512 4.11 5.12 -33.07
N SER A 513 5.15 4.62 -32.40
CA SER A 513 5.54 5.10 -31.06
C SER A 513 5.85 6.60 -31.06
N THR A 514 5.33 7.31 -30.08
CA THR A 514 5.67 8.71 -29.79
C THR A 514 7.02 8.77 -29.08
N GLY A 515 7.96 9.58 -29.57
CA GLY A 515 9.24 9.85 -28.90
C GLY A 515 10.47 9.10 -29.44
N GLN A 516 10.37 8.28 -30.48
CA GLN A 516 11.52 7.69 -31.19
C GLN A 516 11.45 8.05 -32.68
N GLU A 517 12.27 9.01 -33.13
CA GLU A 517 12.44 9.25 -34.56
C GLU A 517 13.03 8.01 -35.24
N GLY A 518 12.29 7.46 -36.23
CA GLY A 518 12.71 6.29 -37.00
C GLY A 518 12.23 4.93 -36.46
N ALA A 519 11.41 4.87 -35.40
CA ALA A 519 10.80 3.62 -34.96
C ALA A 519 9.89 3.01 -36.05
N ALA A 520 10.02 1.71 -36.30
CA ALA A 520 9.12 0.98 -37.18
C ALA A 520 7.70 1.03 -36.61
N GLY A 521 6.72 1.41 -37.46
CA GLY A 521 5.31 1.34 -37.08
C GLY A 521 4.80 -0.11 -37.17
N VAL A 522 3.71 -0.38 -36.47
CA VAL A 522 2.99 -1.66 -36.54
C VAL A 522 1.65 -1.48 -37.23
N ASP A 523 1.23 -2.48 -37.95
CA ASP A 523 -0.03 -2.51 -38.72
C ASP A 523 -0.92 -3.65 -38.23
N ALA A 524 -2.21 -3.40 -38.16
CA ALA A 524 -3.21 -4.44 -38.02
C ALA A 524 -4.41 -4.17 -38.93
N VAL A 525 -5.08 -5.22 -39.35
CA VAL A 525 -6.21 -5.14 -40.28
C VAL A 525 -7.45 -5.77 -39.66
N GLY A 526 -8.52 -5.01 -39.66
CA GLY A 526 -9.85 -5.48 -39.26
C GLY A 526 -10.84 -5.50 -40.43
N LYS A 527 -12.05 -6.00 -40.18
CA LYS A 527 -13.13 -6.15 -41.16
C LYS A 527 -14.39 -5.47 -40.69
N VAL A 528 -14.98 -4.64 -41.52
CA VAL A 528 -16.29 -4.00 -41.29
C VAL A 528 -17.27 -4.43 -42.39
N ILE A 529 -18.51 -4.69 -41.99
CA ILE A 529 -19.60 -5.10 -42.88
C ILE A 529 -20.62 -3.97 -42.93
N VAL A 530 -20.92 -3.49 -44.13
CA VAL A 530 -22.02 -2.54 -44.40
C VAL A 530 -23.23 -3.30 -44.87
N ALA A 531 -24.36 -3.14 -44.17
CA ALA A 531 -25.64 -3.82 -44.44
C ALA A 531 -26.80 -2.82 -44.20
N ARG A 532 -27.05 -1.98 -45.18
CA ARG A 532 -28.12 -0.98 -45.17
C ARG A 532 -29.45 -1.56 -45.71
#